data_b6cbb93002888a949d5979fff9c6ac9a
#
_entry.id   b6cbb93002888a949d5979fff9c6ac9a
#
_cell.length_a   1.000
_cell.length_b   1.000
_cell.length_c   1.000
_cell.angle_alpha   90.00
_cell.angle_beta   90.00
_cell.angle_gamma   90.00
#
_symmetry.space_group_name_H-M   'P 1'
#
loop_
_entity.id
_entity.type
_entity.pdbx_description
1 polymer ?
#
loop_
_entity_poly.entity_id
_entity_poly.type
_entity_poly.pdbx_seq_one_letter_code
_entity_poly.pdbx_strand_id
1 'polypeptide(L)'
;VVLSHNKENANPENWSTGKITAVHNNLLQFFIEKFKRKKICNPQNDTVKTSIPLIPAEIEESFNFRNPKGEMIASFRIKSEDESTSCSEIAAPKQVGEKWFYSNAAGEILYIGNHLLFLDVNDYDQDGNSEWLFYKNFQGKESYVLFQAHQALILEKEI
;
A
#
# COMPACT_ATOMS: atom_id res chain seq x y z
N VAL A 1 5.58 11.31 21.81
CA VAL A 1 4.16 11.53 21.53
C VAL A 1 3.40 10.44 22.25
N VAL A 2 2.63 10.79 23.28
CA VAL A 2 1.74 9.84 23.97
C VAL A 2 0.44 9.83 23.16
N LEU A 3 0.20 8.75 22.45
CA LEU A 3 -1.10 8.51 21.81
C LEU A 3 -2.06 8.08 22.92
N SER A 4 -2.93 8.97 23.36
CA SER A 4 -3.96 8.63 24.33
C SER A 4 -5.10 7.89 23.61
N HIS A 5 -5.33 6.66 24.00
CA HIS A 5 -6.42 5.84 23.46
C HIS A 5 -7.73 6.21 24.17
N ASN A 6 -8.58 6.94 23.51
CA ASN A 6 -9.95 7.14 23.97
C ASN A 6 -10.85 6.11 23.26
N LYS A 7 -11.30 5.09 23.97
CA LYS A 7 -12.04 3.95 23.39
C LYS A 7 -13.37 4.33 22.72
N GLU A 8 -13.91 5.51 22.98
CA GLU A 8 -15.24 5.91 22.50
C GLU A 8 -15.27 6.33 21.02
N ASN A 9 -14.10 6.70 20.43
CA ASN A 9 -13.99 7.19 19.04
C ASN A 9 -12.98 6.41 18.18
N ALA A 10 -12.65 5.18 18.57
CA ALA A 10 -11.59 4.40 17.93
C ALA A 10 -11.78 4.16 16.41
N ASN A 11 -13.00 4.30 15.88
CA ASN A 11 -13.28 4.09 14.47
C ASN A 11 -14.57 4.85 14.08
N PRO A 12 -14.55 6.19 14.07
CA PRO A 12 -15.75 7.01 13.88
C PRO A 12 -16.40 6.80 12.51
N GLU A 13 -15.64 6.45 11.50
CA GLU A 13 -16.13 6.22 10.15
C GLU A 13 -16.54 4.76 9.87
N ASN A 14 -16.50 3.88 10.89
CA ASN A 14 -16.89 2.47 10.79
C ASN A 14 -16.14 1.70 9.69
N TRP A 15 -14.84 1.88 9.61
CA TRP A 15 -13.97 1.08 8.76
C TRP A 15 -14.04 -0.40 9.15
N SER A 16 -14.20 -1.27 8.18
CA SER A 16 -14.27 -2.71 8.38
C SER A 16 -13.63 -3.44 7.20
N THR A 17 -13.23 -4.70 7.43
CA THR A 17 -12.73 -5.54 6.34
C THR A 17 -13.80 -5.70 5.27
N GLY A 18 -13.42 -5.43 4.02
CA GLY A 18 -14.35 -5.38 2.90
C GLY A 18 -14.42 -6.66 2.09
N LYS A 19 -15.49 -6.78 1.30
CA LYS A 19 -15.58 -7.77 0.21
C LYS A 19 -15.11 -7.15 -1.10
N ILE A 20 -14.71 -7.99 -2.06
CA ILE A 20 -14.35 -7.56 -3.42
C ILE A 20 -15.53 -6.82 -4.07
N THR A 21 -15.29 -5.61 -4.56
CA THR A 21 -16.26 -4.77 -5.26
C THR A 21 -15.66 -4.19 -6.54
N ALA A 22 -16.47 -3.40 -7.27
CA ALA A 22 -15.99 -2.64 -8.43
C ALA A 22 -14.84 -1.68 -8.06
N VAL A 23 -14.91 -1.03 -6.91
CA VAL A 23 -13.83 -0.13 -6.40
C VAL A 23 -12.54 -0.90 -6.18
N HIS A 24 -12.64 -2.11 -5.58
CA HIS A 24 -11.50 -2.99 -5.41
C HIS A 24 -10.85 -3.36 -6.75
N ASN A 25 -11.66 -3.70 -7.77
CA ASN A 25 -11.14 -4.03 -9.08
C ASN A 25 -10.42 -2.83 -9.73
N ASN A 26 -10.92 -1.61 -9.54
CA ASN A 26 -10.26 -0.40 -10.02
C ASN A 26 -8.91 -0.19 -9.33
N LEU A 27 -8.81 -0.40 -8.01
CA LEU A 27 -7.55 -0.35 -7.27
C LEU A 27 -6.56 -1.39 -7.79
N LEU A 28 -7.01 -2.63 -8.02
CA LEU A 28 -6.19 -3.70 -8.55
C LEU A 28 -5.66 -3.38 -9.96
N GLN A 29 -6.50 -2.84 -10.84
CA GLN A 29 -6.08 -2.40 -12.17
C GLN A 29 -5.06 -1.26 -12.10
N PHE A 30 -5.29 -0.29 -11.23
CA PHE A 30 -4.33 0.79 -11.01
C PHE A 30 -2.97 0.26 -10.53
N PHE A 31 -2.97 -0.73 -9.62
CA PHE A 31 -1.75 -1.40 -9.18
C PHE A 31 -1.02 -2.08 -10.35
N ILE A 32 -1.74 -2.85 -11.19
CA ILE A 32 -1.19 -3.54 -12.36
C ILE A 32 -0.53 -2.55 -13.33
N GLU A 33 -1.18 -1.43 -13.59
CA GLU A 33 -0.68 -0.41 -14.51
C GLU A 33 0.54 0.32 -13.95
N LYS A 34 0.53 0.61 -12.65
CA LYS A 34 1.60 1.38 -11.99
C LYS A 34 2.85 0.55 -11.73
N PHE A 35 2.70 -0.72 -11.35
CA PHE A 35 3.80 -1.58 -10.94
C PHE A 35 4.01 -2.72 -11.94
N LYS A 36 4.79 -2.45 -12.97
CA LYS A 36 5.18 -3.44 -13.99
C LYS A 36 6.45 -4.15 -13.56
N ARG A 37 6.56 -5.46 -13.83
CA ARG A 37 7.82 -6.17 -13.70
C ARG A 37 8.85 -5.63 -14.70
N LYS A 38 10.08 -5.49 -14.24
CA LYS A 38 11.22 -5.18 -15.10
C LYS A 38 12.05 -6.44 -15.27
N LYS A 39 12.02 -7.02 -16.45
CA LYS A 39 12.93 -8.12 -16.81
C LYS A 39 14.21 -7.50 -17.38
N ILE A 40 15.33 -7.79 -16.73
CA ILE A 40 16.66 -7.44 -17.23
C ILE A 40 17.25 -8.75 -17.74
N CYS A 41 17.26 -8.97 -19.04
CA CYS A 41 17.82 -10.15 -19.67
C CYS A 41 18.72 -9.75 -20.83
N ASN A 42 19.97 -9.50 -20.55
CA ASN A 42 21.09 -9.80 -21.42
C ASN A 42 22.40 -9.68 -20.61
N PRO A 43 23.15 -10.77 -20.38
CA PRO A 43 24.44 -10.70 -19.69
C PRO A 43 25.53 -9.96 -20.48
N GLN A 44 25.30 -9.64 -21.75
CA GLN A 44 26.26 -8.94 -22.62
C GLN A 44 25.92 -7.48 -22.88
N ASN A 45 24.68 -7.05 -22.59
CA ASN A 45 24.26 -5.66 -22.76
C ASN A 45 23.26 -5.28 -21.66
N ASP A 46 23.69 -4.54 -20.68
CA ASP A 46 22.90 -4.01 -19.55
C ASP A 46 21.69 -3.12 -19.92
N THR A 47 21.33 -3.06 -21.22
CA THR A 47 20.47 -2.00 -21.74
C THR A 47 19.04 -2.43 -22.13
N VAL A 48 18.70 -3.72 -22.16
CA VAL A 48 17.33 -4.12 -22.52
C VAL A 48 16.49 -4.36 -21.28
N LYS A 49 15.90 -3.30 -20.75
CA LYS A 49 14.86 -3.34 -19.72
C LYS A 49 13.50 -3.59 -20.38
N THR A 50 13.03 -4.81 -20.42
CA THR A 50 11.67 -5.11 -20.89
C THR A 50 10.71 -5.03 -19.73
N SER A 51 9.68 -4.19 -19.84
CA SER A 51 8.58 -4.12 -18.88
C SER A 51 7.57 -5.23 -19.19
N ILE A 52 7.37 -6.15 -18.25
CA ILE A 52 6.39 -7.23 -18.39
C ILE A 52 5.14 -6.85 -17.59
N PRO A 53 3.93 -6.86 -18.21
CA PRO A 53 2.69 -6.64 -17.50
C PRO A 53 2.50 -7.68 -16.39
N LEU A 54 1.96 -7.24 -15.25
CA LEU A 54 1.48 -8.14 -14.20
C LEU A 54 0.12 -8.69 -14.60
N ILE A 55 -0.16 -9.93 -14.20
CA ILE A 55 -1.50 -10.52 -14.27
C ILE A 55 -2.09 -10.63 -12.86
N PRO A 56 -3.43 -10.57 -12.70
CA PRO A 56 -4.07 -10.62 -11.37
C PRO A 56 -3.66 -11.83 -10.53
N ALA A 57 -3.40 -12.99 -11.15
CA ALA A 57 -2.98 -14.20 -10.45
C ALA A 57 -1.62 -14.07 -9.74
N GLU A 58 -0.79 -13.11 -10.12
CA GLU A 58 0.52 -12.84 -9.53
C GLU A 58 0.45 -11.84 -8.37
N ILE A 59 -0.73 -11.30 -8.09
CA ILE A 59 -0.95 -10.28 -7.06
C ILE A 59 -1.63 -10.95 -5.87
N GLU A 60 -1.15 -10.61 -4.68
CA GLU A 60 -1.77 -10.95 -3.40
C GLU A 60 -2.26 -9.68 -2.74
N GLU A 61 -3.51 -9.70 -2.30
CA GLU A 61 -4.09 -8.69 -1.44
C GLU A 61 -3.89 -9.11 0.02
N SER A 62 -3.29 -8.25 0.83
CA SER A 62 -3.08 -8.52 2.24
C SER A 62 -4.14 -7.87 3.11
N PHE A 63 -4.55 -6.67 2.76
CA PHE A 63 -5.55 -5.90 3.52
C PHE A 63 -6.56 -5.22 2.60
N ASN A 64 -7.80 -5.17 3.07
CA ASN A 64 -8.90 -4.52 2.39
C ASN A 64 -9.89 -4.01 3.43
N PHE A 65 -9.95 -2.70 3.58
CA PHE A 65 -10.84 -2.01 4.51
C PHE A 65 -11.74 -1.05 3.78
N ARG A 66 -12.96 -0.91 4.27
CA ARG A 66 -13.98 0.00 3.74
C ARG A 66 -14.74 0.67 4.84
N ASN A 67 -15.30 1.83 4.51
CA ASN A 67 -16.29 2.51 5.32
C ASN A 67 -17.66 2.59 4.59
N PRO A 68 -18.74 2.93 5.31
CA PRO A 68 -20.07 3.10 4.73
C PRO A 68 -20.18 4.22 3.69
N LYS A 69 -19.24 5.17 3.67
CA LYS A 69 -19.18 6.24 2.66
C LYS A 69 -18.73 5.74 1.28
N GLY A 70 -18.26 4.48 1.20
CA GLY A 70 -17.76 3.87 -0.04
C GLY A 70 -16.28 4.13 -0.29
N GLU A 71 -15.56 4.64 0.68
CA GLU A 71 -14.10 4.77 0.63
C GLU A 71 -13.43 3.44 0.93
N MET A 72 -12.22 3.25 0.41
CA MET A 72 -11.47 2.01 0.54
C MET A 72 -9.99 2.26 0.78
N ILE A 73 -9.38 1.46 1.65
CA ILE A 73 -7.92 1.32 1.78
C ILE A 73 -7.56 -0.15 1.55
N ALA A 74 -6.61 -0.39 0.66
CA ALA A 74 -6.16 -1.74 0.35
C ALA A 74 -4.65 -1.80 0.18
N SER A 75 -4.07 -2.97 0.46
CA SER A 75 -2.67 -3.26 0.17
C SER A 75 -2.53 -4.45 -0.76
N PHE A 76 -1.58 -4.33 -1.69
CA PHE A 76 -1.22 -5.37 -2.64
C PHE A 76 0.27 -5.63 -2.64
N ARG A 77 0.64 -6.89 -2.88
CA ARG A 77 2.02 -7.30 -3.17
C ARG A 77 2.08 -8.23 -4.36
N ILE A 78 3.23 -8.32 -4.99
CA ILE A 78 3.50 -9.32 -6.03
C ILE A 78 3.89 -10.61 -5.33
N LYS A 79 3.21 -11.74 -5.62
CA LYS A 79 3.39 -13.05 -4.93
C LYS A 79 4.81 -13.62 -5.04
N SER A 80 5.42 -13.46 -6.18
CA SER A 80 6.80 -13.84 -6.40
C SER A 80 7.47 -12.80 -7.28
N GLU A 81 8.43 -12.07 -6.74
CA GLU A 81 9.51 -11.57 -7.58
C GLU A 81 10.44 -12.76 -7.79
N ASP A 82 10.10 -13.62 -8.76
CA ASP A 82 10.89 -14.80 -9.07
C ASP A 82 12.32 -14.36 -9.36
N GLU A 83 13.27 -14.92 -8.63
CA GLU A 83 14.70 -14.73 -8.85
C GLU A 83 15.10 -15.16 -10.28
N SER A 84 14.27 -15.98 -10.93
CA SER A 84 14.40 -16.40 -12.32
C SER A 84 14.26 -15.28 -13.35
N THR A 85 13.83 -14.10 -12.96
CA THR A 85 13.75 -12.93 -13.85
C THR A 85 15.03 -12.10 -13.87
N SER A 86 15.99 -12.40 -13.00
CA SER A 86 17.32 -11.82 -12.99
C SER A 86 18.27 -12.72 -13.77
N CYS A 87 18.85 -12.24 -14.86
CA CYS A 87 19.88 -12.97 -15.61
C CYS A 87 21.27 -12.88 -14.96
N SER A 88 21.41 -12.27 -13.79
CA SER A 88 22.63 -12.22 -13.00
C SER A 88 22.43 -12.94 -11.66
N GLU A 89 23.31 -13.84 -11.34
CA GLU A 89 23.33 -14.65 -10.10
C GLU A 89 23.56 -13.83 -8.81
N ILE A 90 23.57 -12.50 -8.90
CA ILE A 90 23.86 -11.60 -7.78
C ILE A 90 22.77 -10.53 -7.66
N ALA A 91 21.52 -10.91 -7.63
CA ALA A 91 20.47 -9.99 -7.19
C ALA A 91 20.26 -10.17 -5.69
N ALA A 92 20.63 -9.17 -4.90
CA ALA A 92 20.19 -9.10 -3.50
C ALA A 92 18.66 -9.26 -3.45
N PRO A 93 18.12 -10.02 -2.48
CA PRO A 93 16.67 -10.20 -2.37
C PRO A 93 16.02 -8.82 -2.24
N LYS A 94 15.26 -8.41 -3.27
CA LYS A 94 14.45 -7.21 -3.17
C LYS A 94 13.34 -7.52 -2.17
N GLN A 95 13.30 -6.77 -1.09
CA GLN A 95 12.18 -6.84 -0.16
C GLN A 95 10.91 -6.49 -0.93
N VAL A 96 10.07 -7.49 -1.15
CA VAL A 96 8.74 -7.32 -1.74
C VAL A 96 7.86 -6.66 -0.69
N GLY A 97 7.83 -5.34 -0.69
CA GLY A 97 7.01 -4.57 0.22
C GLY A 97 5.56 -4.49 -0.25
N GLU A 98 4.64 -4.56 0.70
CA GLU A 98 3.25 -4.21 0.45
C GLU A 98 3.15 -2.76 -0.01
N LYS A 99 2.25 -2.53 -0.95
CA LYS A 99 1.94 -1.21 -1.50
C LYS A 99 0.52 -0.84 -1.14
N TRP A 100 0.36 0.27 -0.46
CA TRP A 100 -0.90 0.74 0.09
C TRP A 100 -1.54 1.81 -0.78
N PHE A 101 -2.86 1.70 -0.93
CA PHE A 101 -3.67 2.59 -1.74
C PHE A 101 -4.94 2.99 -0.99
N TYR A 102 -5.39 4.19 -1.25
CA TYR A 102 -6.68 4.71 -0.86
C TYR A 102 -7.51 5.01 -2.11
N SER A 103 -8.81 4.74 -2.05
CA SER A 103 -9.80 5.23 -3.02
C SER A 103 -10.90 5.95 -2.27
N ASN A 104 -11.20 7.18 -2.67
CA ASN A 104 -12.36 7.89 -2.15
C ASN A 104 -13.67 7.37 -2.75
N ALA A 105 -14.81 7.88 -2.26
CA ALA A 105 -16.14 7.50 -2.73
C ALA A 105 -16.40 7.83 -4.22
N ALA A 106 -15.68 8.79 -4.78
CA ALA A 106 -15.73 9.14 -6.20
C ALA A 106 -14.88 8.21 -7.09
N GLY A 107 -14.10 7.29 -6.50
CA GLY A 107 -13.22 6.37 -7.20
C GLY A 107 -11.85 6.96 -7.55
N GLU A 108 -11.50 8.12 -7.00
CA GLU A 108 -10.16 8.68 -7.15
C GLU A 108 -9.17 7.89 -6.30
N ILE A 109 -8.02 7.53 -6.87
CA ILE A 109 -7.04 6.65 -6.25
C ILE A 109 -5.78 7.41 -5.88
N LEU A 110 -5.37 7.26 -4.62
CA LEU A 110 -4.11 7.75 -4.07
C LEU A 110 -3.21 6.59 -3.67
N TYR A 111 -1.94 6.67 -4.07
CA TYR A 111 -0.90 5.76 -3.58
C TYR A 111 -0.34 6.31 -2.26
N ILE A 112 -0.56 5.58 -1.14
CA ILE A 112 -0.10 5.99 0.19
C ILE A 112 1.40 5.73 0.35
N GLY A 113 1.88 4.55 -0.07
CA GLY A 113 3.29 4.22 0.05
C GLY A 113 3.58 2.72 -0.02
N ASN A 114 4.87 2.39 0.14
CA ASN A 114 5.37 1.02 0.23
C ASN A 114 6.16 0.83 1.54
N HIS A 115 6.43 -0.44 1.87
CA HIS A 115 7.13 -0.82 3.12
C HIS A 115 6.44 -0.32 4.39
N LEU A 116 5.11 -0.22 4.33
CA LEU A 116 4.27 0.23 5.44
C LEU A 116 3.68 -0.99 6.15
N LEU A 117 3.91 -1.08 7.45
CA LEU A 117 3.22 -2.02 8.34
C LEU A 117 2.06 -1.28 8.98
N PHE A 118 0.84 -1.74 8.72
CA PHE A 118 -0.36 -1.20 9.38
C PHE A 118 -0.29 -1.45 10.89
N LEU A 119 -0.48 -0.40 11.67
CA LEU A 119 -0.50 -0.46 13.12
C LEU A 119 -1.91 -0.29 13.69
N ASP A 120 -2.60 0.78 13.28
CA ASP A 120 -3.87 1.15 13.86
C ASP A 120 -4.66 2.10 12.97
N VAL A 121 -5.97 2.19 13.21
CA VAL A 121 -6.89 3.20 12.68
C VAL A 121 -7.67 3.81 13.83
N ASN A 122 -7.61 5.13 13.98
CA ASN A 122 -8.24 5.85 15.07
C ASN A 122 -8.46 7.32 14.69
N ASP A 123 -9.31 7.99 15.44
CA ASP A 123 -9.47 9.45 15.42
C ASP A 123 -8.44 10.05 16.41
N TYR A 124 -7.23 10.33 15.94
CA TYR A 124 -6.13 10.78 16.79
C TYR A 124 -6.20 12.25 17.16
N ASP A 125 -6.81 13.08 16.32
CA ASP A 125 -6.95 14.52 16.54
C ASP A 125 -8.35 14.94 17.02
N GLN A 126 -9.27 13.97 17.14
CA GLN A 126 -10.64 14.12 17.64
C GLN A 126 -11.51 15.02 16.74
N ASP A 127 -11.27 14.97 15.44
CA ASP A 127 -12.05 15.73 14.45
C ASP A 127 -13.26 14.95 13.89
N GLY A 128 -13.42 13.69 14.28
CA GLY A 128 -14.50 12.80 13.85
C GLY A 128 -14.20 12.04 12.55
N ASN A 129 -12.98 12.14 12.05
CA ASN A 129 -12.49 11.35 10.93
C ASN A 129 -11.44 10.34 11.42
N SER A 130 -11.17 9.33 10.62
CA SER A 130 -10.19 8.31 10.98
C SER A 130 -8.84 8.59 10.34
N GLU A 131 -7.79 8.47 11.13
CA GLU A 131 -6.41 8.43 10.67
C GLU A 131 -5.88 7.01 10.69
N TRP A 132 -5.05 6.70 9.70
CA TRP A 132 -4.38 5.41 9.54
C TRP A 132 -2.92 5.53 9.91
N LEU A 133 -2.50 4.82 10.94
CA LEU A 133 -1.12 4.82 11.42
C LEU A 133 -0.37 3.62 10.88
N PHE A 134 0.79 3.89 10.29
CA PHE A 134 1.72 2.88 9.78
C PHE A 134 3.11 3.09 10.39
N TYR A 135 3.83 1.98 10.54
CA TYR A 135 5.27 1.97 10.73
C TYR A 135 5.96 1.67 9.40
N LYS A 136 7.02 2.39 9.11
CA LYS A 136 7.82 2.21 7.92
C LYS A 136 9.26 1.93 8.30
N ASN A 137 9.82 0.86 7.74
CA ASN A 137 11.25 0.56 7.83
C ASN A 137 11.77 0.32 6.42
N PHE A 138 12.63 1.21 5.96
CA PHE A 138 13.20 1.12 4.62
C PHE A 138 14.67 1.55 4.64
N GLN A 139 15.56 0.66 4.23
CA GLN A 139 17.02 0.91 4.16
C GLN A 139 17.64 1.38 5.50
N GLY A 140 17.17 0.85 6.61
CA GLY A 140 17.65 1.20 7.94
C GLY A 140 17.12 2.52 8.50
N LYS A 141 16.22 3.17 7.78
CA LYS A 141 15.47 4.33 8.29
C LYS A 141 14.11 3.89 8.78
N GLU A 142 13.76 4.35 9.96
CA GLU A 142 12.50 4.06 10.62
C GLU A 142 11.66 5.33 10.72
N SER A 143 10.38 5.22 10.44
CA SER A 143 9.44 6.34 10.54
C SER A 143 8.03 5.87 10.87
N TYR A 144 7.23 6.78 11.41
CA TYR A 144 5.78 6.64 11.45
C TYR A 144 5.15 7.43 10.31
N VAL A 145 4.16 6.82 9.67
CA VAL A 145 3.36 7.45 8.61
C VAL A 145 1.91 7.53 9.07
N LEU A 146 1.37 8.73 9.12
CA LEU A 146 -0.04 8.98 9.40
C LEU A 146 -0.73 9.39 8.10
N PHE A 147 -1.76 8.67 7.72
CA PHE A 147 -2.59 8.98 6.56
C PHE A 147 -3.97 9.45 7.01
N GLN A 148 -4.35 10.64 6.58
CA GLN A 148 -5.66 11.27 6.83
C GLN A 148 -6.49 11.20 5.54
N ALA A 149 -7.46 10.27 5.48
CA ALA A 149 -8.23 9.99 4.26
C ALA A 149 -9.04 11.22 3.80
N HIS A 150 -9.68 11.93 4.73
CA HIS A 150 -10.55 13.09 4.43
C HIS A 150 -9.80 14.28 3.80
N GLN A 151 -8.49 14.38 4.01
CA GLN A 151 -7.62 15.41 3.43
C GLN A 151 -6.71 14.88 2.32
N ALA A 152 -6.72 13.56 2.08
CA ALA A 152 -5.74 12.86 1.24
C ALA A 152 -4.29 13.21 1.63
N LEU A 153 -4.03 13.40 2.93
CA LEU A 153 -2.77 13.89 3.47
C LEU A 153 -1.95 12.74 4.05
N ILE A 154 -0.67 12.71 3.68
CA ILE A 154 0.32 11.77 4.21
C ILE A 154 1.35 12.55 5.01
N LEU A 155 1.49 12.24 6.29
CA LEU A 155 2.47 12.82 7.19
C LEU A 155 3.49 11.72 7.57
N GLU A 156 4.77 11.96 7.37
CA GLU A 156 5.84 11.03 7.74
C GLU A 156 6.78 11.70 8.75
N LYS A 157 7.12 10.97 9.83
CA LYS A 157 8.05 11.42 10.86
C LYS A 157 9.10 10.35 11.13
N GLU A 158 10.36 10.66 10.85
CA GLU A 158 11.52 9.82 11.22
C GLU A 158 11.65 9.70 12.74
N ILE A 159 12.14 8.54 13.21
CA ILE A 159 12.34 8.19 14.62
C ILE A 159 13.83 8.30 14.93
#